data_304af570f2e08398703aa824b4818152
#
_entry.id   304af570f2e08398703aa824b4818152
#
_cell.length_a   1.000
_cell.length_b   1.000
_cell.length_c   1.000
_cell.angle_alpha   90.00
_cell.angle_beta   90.00
_cell.angle_gamma   90.00
#
_symmetry.space_group_name_H-M   'P 1'
#
loop_
_entity.id
_entity.type
_entity.pdbx_description
1 polymer ?
#
loop_
_entity_poly.entity_id
_entity_poly.type
_entity_poly.pdbx_seq_one_letter_code
_entity_poly.pdbx_strand_id
1 'polypeptide(L)'
;MRRFVIPAQAGVQGKKKNWVPAFAGMTMVLLSAPAAAQDKQPPYWASIASGQAMTRTGPGKNYPGVWLYQRRDLPVRVVKKYETWRLIQDPDGAQGWMLVTLLSDRRTAIVRPGEPRQIRLKPDDGAKVRYLAEPGVVGRIDHCANGWCRIAIGKRDGYIHAVDLWGVGQNEVVD
;
A
#
# COMPACT_ATOMS: atom_id res chain seq x y z
N MET A 1 81.61 3.01 -16.60
CA MET A 1 82.55 4.13 -16.28
C MET A 1 81.80 5.42 -16.19
N ARG A 2 82.06 6.09 -15.17
CA ARG A 2 81.85 7.46 -14.68
C ARG A 2 80.91 7.55 -13.49
N ARG A 3 81.55 7.67 -12.36
CA ARG A 3 81.11 8.17 -11.06
C ARG A 3 80.75 9.66 -11.17
N PHE A 4 79.77 10.13 -10.49
CA PHE A 4 79.81 11.50 -9.96
C PHE A 4 79.06 11.56 -8.58
N VAL A 5 79.66 12.14 -7.74
CA VAL A 5 79.94 12.48 -6.37
C VAL A 5 78.86 13.41 -5.87
N ILE A 6 78.46 13.14 -4.63
CA ILE A 6 77.61 14.00 -3.74
C ILE A 6 78.40 15.25 -3.30
N PRO A 7 77.72 16.33 -2.98
CA PRO A 7 78.05 17.06 -1.75
C PRO A 7 76.83 17.28 -0.87
N ALA A 8 77.07 17.12 0.43
CA ALA A 8 76.26 17.51 1.55
C ALA A 8 76.32 19.04 1.76
N GLN A 9 75.21 19.65 2.17
CA GLN A 9 75.15 20.91 2.92
C GLN A 9 73.90 20.90 3.79
N ALA A 10 74.04 20.77 5.06
CA ALA A 10 73.98 21.73 6.15
C ALA A 10 72.61 22.39 6.39
N GLY A 11 72.10 22.04 7.54
CA GLY A 11 70.86 22.36 8.18
C GLY A 11 70.48 23.83 8.38
N VAL A 12 69.16 24.02 8.46
CA VAL A 12 68.57 25.13 9.17
C VAL A 12 67.42 24.59 9.98
N GLN A 13 67.51 24.72 11.31
CA GLN A 13 66.46 24.45 12.26
C GLN A 13 65.38 25.52 12.14
N GLY A 14 64.26 25.19 11.54
CA GLY A 14 63.04 26.00 11.55
C GLY A 14 62.04 25.44 12.54
N LYS A 15 61.68 26.23 13.54
CA LYS A 15 60.67 25.95 14.59
C LYS A 15 59.36 25.41 13.98
N LYS A 16 58.96 24.18 14.33
CA LYS A 16 57.69 23.61 14.00
C LYS A 16 56.58 24.38 14.73
N LYS A 17 55.85 25.21 14.04
CA LYS A 17 54.54 25.67 14.48
C LYS A 17 53.54 24.52 14.25
N ASN A 18 53.03 23.96 15.31
CA ASN A 18 51.94 23.00 15.28
C ASN A 18 50.69 23.70 14.73
N TRP A 19 50.41 23.53 13.46
CA TRP A 19 49.13 23.92 12.89
C TRP A 19 48.20 22.73 13.06
N VAL A 20 47.25 22.85 14.01
CA VAL A 20 46.12 21.94 14.16
C VAL A 20 45.12 22.31 13.12
N PRO A 21 44.78 21.43 12.14
CA PRO A 21 43.66 21.70 11.24
C PRO A 21 42.37 21.58 12.07
N ALA A 22 41.67 22.70 12.23
CA ALA A 22 40.29 22.70 12.71
C ALA A 22 39.41 21.97 11.68
N PHE A 23 39.11 20.71 11.98
CA PHE A 23 38.04 20.02 11.24
C PHE A 23 36.72 20.69 11.65
N ALA A 24 36.24 21.62 10.83
CA ALA A 24 34.88 22.10 10.87
C ALA A 24 33.99 20.90 10.55
N GLY A 25 33.43 20.28 11.59
CA GLY A 25 32.44 19.23 11.44
C GLY A 25 31.21 19.80 10.79
N MET A 26 31.08 19.55 9.48
CA MET A 26 29.91 19.87 8.70
C MET A 26 28.86 18.81 9.07
N THR A 27 28.07 19.07 10.13
CA THR A 27 26.92 18.26 10.50
C THR A 27 25.89 18.41 9.40
N MET A 28 25.83 17.42 8.52
CA MET A 28 24.76 17.29 7.52
C MET A 28 23.48 16.97 8.28
N VAL A 29 22.66 17.98 8.52
CA VAL A 29 21.29 17.81 9.00
C VAL A 29 20.50 17.24 7.82
N LEU A 30 20.28 15.92 7.84
CA LEU A 30 19.33 15.27 6.96
C LEU A 30 17.93 15.75 7.34
N LEU A 31 17.44 16.76 6.63
CA LEU A 31 16.05 17.15 6.65
C LEU A 31 15.25 15.99 6.06
N SER A 32 14.73 15.11 6.92
CA SER A 32 13.69 14.15 6.52
C SER A 32 12.46 14.95 6.14
N ALA A 33 12.25 15.12 4.83
CA ALA A 33 10.99 15.65 4.30
C ALA A 33 9.85 14.72 4.76
N PRO A 34 8.75 15.25 5.32
CA PRO A 34 7.60 14.42 5.61
C PRO A 34 7.13 13.78 4.30
N ALA A 35 7.02 12.45 4.29
CA ALA A 35 6.42 11.73 3.17
C ALA A 35 4.99 12.26 3.01
N ALA A 36 4.77 13.14 2.05
CA ALA A 36 3.43 13.59 1.70
C ALA A 36 2.64 12.36 1.31
N ALA A 37 1.57 12.06 2.05
CA ALA A 37 0.65 11.00 1.70
C ALA A 37 0.18 11.26 0.27
N GLN A 38 0.58 10.38 -0.66
CA GLN A 38 0.23 10.56 -2.08
C GLN A 38 -1.29 10.50 -2.20
N ASP A 39 -1.88 11.61 -2.62
CA ASP A 39 -3.32 11.71 -2.86
C ASP A 39 -3.71 10.80 -4.04
N LYS A 40 -4.24 9.62 -3.71
CA LYS A 40 -4.63 8.60 -4.70
C LYS A 40 -5.62 9.15 -5.70
N GLN A 41 -5.31 9.01 -6.98
CA GLN A 41 -6.22 9.41 -8.05
C GLN A 41 -7.21 8.28 -8.38
N PRO A 42 -8.51 8.57 -8.50
CA PRO A 42 -9.49 7.58 -8.96
C PRO A 42 -9.20 7.09 -10.39
N PRO A 43 -9.53 5.82 -10.70
CA PRO A 43 -10.13 4.85 -9.79
C PRO A 43 -9.12 4.13 -8.90
N TYR A 44 -9.46 3.88 -7.62
CA TYR A 44 -8.63 3.07 -6.71
C TYR A 44 -9.50 2.26 -5.75
N TRP A 45 -8.89 1.23 -5.15
CA TRP A 45 -9.54 0.38 -4.16
C TRP A 45 -9.37 0.92 -2.75
N ALA A 46 -10.43 0.81 -1.97
CA ALA A 46 -10.50 1.11 -0.55
C ALA A 46 -11.39 0.08 0.15
N SER A 47 -11.50 0.16 1.46
CA SER A 47 -12.44 -0.63 2.25
C SER A 47 -13.22 0.24 3.22
N ILE A 48 -14.40 -0.21 3.65
CA ILE A 48 -15.20 0.49 4.66
C ILE A 48 -14.52 0.32 6.03
N ALA A 49 -14.12 1.42 6.66
CA ALA A 49 -13.44 1.42 7.95
C ALA A 49 -14.42 1.25 9.13
N SER A 50 -15.65 1.73 8.97
CA SER A 50 -16.67 1.74 10.02
C SER A 50 -17.57 0.50 9.99
N GLY A 51 -18.11 0.12 11.15
CA GLY A 51 -19.18 -0.89 11.21
C GLY A 51 -20.50 -0.41 10.59
N GLN A 52 -20.69 0.92 10.48
CA GLN A 52 -21.81 1.54 9.79
C GLN A 52 -21.29 2.69 8.92
N ALA A 53 -21.66 2.71 7.65
CA ALA A 53 -21.26 3.74 6.72
C ALA A 53 -22.39 4.04 5.74
N MET A 54 -22.86 5.29 5.72
CA MET A 54 -23.92 5.73 4.84
C MET A 54 -23.37 6.36 3.58
N THR A 55 -23.91 5.97 2.43
CA THR A 55 -23.75 6.69 1.17
C THR A 55 -24.92 7.65 0.94
N ARG A 56 -24.65 8.68 0.14
CA ARG A 56 -25.62 9.74 -0.18
C ARG A 56 -25.70 9.97 -1.67
N THR A 57 -26.75 10.65 -2.13
CA THR A 57 -26.95 11.01 -3.54
C THR A 57 -25.94 12.04 -4.05
N GLY A 58 -25.33 12.83 -3.15
CA GLY A 58 -24.36 13.88 -3.48
C GLY A 58 -23.28 14.06 -2.42
N PRO A 59 -22.22 14.84 -2.74
CA PRO A 59 -21.07 15.04 -1.86
C PRO A 59 -21.36 16.11 -0.78
N GLY A 60 -22.20 15.78 0.18
CA GLY A 60 -22.55 16.66 1.30
C GLY A 60 -23.52 16.01 2.29
N LYS A 61 -23.52 16.48 3.54
CA LYS A 61 -24.39 15.97 4.60
C LYS A 61 -25.86 16.26 4.38
N ASN A 62 -26.15 17.31 3.59
CA ASN A 62 -27.50 17.75 3.22
C ASN A 62 -28.13 16.92 2.10
N TYR A 63 -27.36 16.06 1.42
CA TYR A 63 -27.93 15.14 0.43
C TYR A 63 -28.58 13.93 1.11
N PRO A 64 -29.69 13.42 0.54
CA PRO A 64 -30.38 12.22 1.06
C PRO A 64 -29.45 11.02 1.18
N GLY A 65 -29.64 10.21 2.24
CA GLY A 65 -29.01 8.90 2.38
C GLY A 65 -29.58 7.91 1.36
N VAL A 66 -28.73 7.06 0.80
CA VAL A 66 -29.11 6.02 -0.18
C VAL A 66 -28.99 4.63 0.42
N TRP A 67 -27.78 4.29 0.88
CA TRP A 67 -27.48 3.00 1.49
C TRP A 67 -26.77 3.14 2.82
N LEU A 68 -27.11 2.27 3.76
CA LEU A 68 -26.39 2.07 5.02
C LEU A 68 -25.66 0.72 4.96
N TYR A 69 -24.34 0.77 4.77
CA TYR A 69 -23.48 -0.40 4.88
C TYR A 69 -23.24 -0.73 6.34
N GLN A 70 -23.54 -1.97 6.74
CA GLN A 70 -23.33 -2.48 8.11
C GLN A 70 -22.22 -3.54 8.15
N ARG A 71 -21.25 -3.41 7.28
CA ARG A 71 -20.16 -4.37 7.15
C ARG A 71 -18.82 -3.67 7.06
N ARG A 72 -18.00 -3.86 8.09
CA ARG A 72 -16.62 -3.41 8.09
C ARG A 72 -15.79 -4.22 7.08
N ASP A 73 -14.74 -3.61 6.59
CA ASP A 73 -13.78 -4.21 5.64
C ASP A 73 -14.40 -4.59 4.28
N LEU A 74 -15.65 -4.21 3.99
CA LEU A 74 -16.23 -4.40 2.67
C LEU A 74 -15.36 -3.63 1.64
N PRO A 75 -14.84 -4.28 0.59
CA PRO A 75 -14.12 -3.58 -0.46
C PRO A 75 -15.06 -2.63 -1.21
N VAL A 76 -14.53 -1.49 -1.64
CA VAL A 76 -15.23 -0.52 -2.49
C VAL A 76 -14.24 0.05 -3.50
N ARG A 77 -14.73 0.43 -4.66
CA ARG A 77 -13.96 1.13 -5.68
C ARG A 77 -14.28 2.61 -5.61
N VAL A 78 -13.31 3.44 -5.29
CA VAL A 78 -13.47 4.89 -5.38
C VAL A 78 -13.33 5.30 -6.84
N VAL A 79 -14.40 5.85 -7.41
CA VAL A 79 -14.47 6.21 -8.84
C VAL A 79 -14.39 7.71 -9.08
N LYS A 80 -14.66 8.52 -8.04
CA LYS A 80 -14.55 9.98 -8.10
C LYS A 80 -14.27 10.54 -6.71
N LYS A 81 -13.60 11.70 -6.63
CA LYS A 81 -13.42 12.44 -5.39
C LYS A 81 -13.90 13.89 -5.53
N TYR A 82 -14.42 14.41 -4.44
CA TYR A 82 -14.80 15.80 -4.29
C TYR A 82 -14.56 16.21 -2.83
N GLU A 83 -13.61 17.09 -2.57
CA GLU A 83 -13.19 17.49 -1.22
C GLU A 83 -13.00 16.26 -0.29
N THR A 84 -13.77 16.20 0.81
CA THR A 84 -13.76 15.08 1.77
C THR A 84 -14.68 13.92 1.39
N TRP A 85 -15.33 13.96 0.23
CA TRP A 85 -16.26 12.97 -0.25
C TRP A 85 -15.63 12.09 -1.34
N ARG A 86 -16.05 10.83 -1.36
CA ARG A 86 -15.67 9.85 -2.37
C ARG A 86 -16.93 9.23 -2.97
N LEU A 87 -17.05 9.27 -4.29
CA LEU A 87 -18.05 8.45 -4.98
C LEU A 87 -17.50 7.04 -5.02
N ILE A 88 -18.14 6.15 -4.28
CA ILE A 88 -17.77 4.74 -4.24
C ILE A 88 -18.70 3.91 -5.09
N GLN A 89 -18.18 2.79 -5.58
CA GLN A 89 -18.92 1.71 -6.19
C GLN A 89 -18.72 0.45 -5.33
N ASP A 90 -19.80 -0.25 -5.02
CA ASP A 90 -19.76 -1.50 -4.28
C ASP A 90 -19.67 -2.74 -5.22
N PRO A 91 -19.55 -3.97 -4.66
CA PRO A 91 -19.47 -5.18 -5.48
C PRO A 91 -20.67 -5.44 -6.38
N ASP A 92 -21.84 -4.92 -6.03
CA ASP A 92 -23.08 -5.08 -6.80
C ASP A 92 -23.25 -3.98 -7.87
N GLY A 93 -22.29 -3.03 -7.93
CA GLY A 93 -22.28 -1.94 -8.89
C GLY A 93 -23.02 -0.69 -8.41
N ALA A 94 -23.64 -0.70 -7.23
CA ALA A 94 -24.32 0.47 -6.69
C ALA A 94 -23.29 1.57 -6.35
N GLN A 95 -23.68 2.83 -6.59
CA GLN A 95 -22.82 3.98 -6.34
C GLN A 95 -23.46 4.95 -5.36
N GLY A 96 -22.60 5.64 -4.62
CA GLY A 96 -23.03 6.69 -3.71
C GLY A 96 -21.84 7.44 -3.10
N TRP A 97 -22.09 8.65 -2.62
CA TRP A 97 -21.07 9.49 -2.01
C TRP A 97 -20.91 9.13 -0.52
N MET A 98 -19.68 8.86 -0.13
CA MET A 98 -19.29 8.51 1.24
C MET A 98 -18.18 9.45 1.72
N LEU A 99 -18.18 9.79 3.02
CA LEU A 99 -17.09 10.55 3.64
C LEU A 99 -15.79 9.73 3.63
N VAL A 100 -14.69 10.37 3.31
CA VAL A 100 -13.36 9.73 3.30
C VAL A 100 -12.98 9.13 4.65
N THR A 101 -13.42 9.71 5.75
CA THR A 101 -13.18 9.21 7.12
C THR A 101 -13.85 7.87 7.43
N LEU A 102 -14.82 7.45 6.61
CA LEU A 102 -15.47 6.14 6.68
C LEU A 102 -14.76 5.08 5.84
N LEU A 103 -13.73 5.46 5.11
CA LEU A 103 -12.91 4.60 4.27
C LEU A 103 -11.54 4.33 4.89
N SER A 104 -10.94 3.23 4.50
CA SER A 104 -9.60 2.81 4.87
C SER A 104 -8.83 2.39 3.61
N ASP A 105 -7.53 2.63 3.61
CA ASP A 105 -6.62 2.14 2.57
C ASP A 105 -6.30 0.65 2.69
N ARG A 106 -6.84 0.00 3.73
CA ARG A 106 -6.67 -1.45 3.90
C ARG A 106 -7.21 -2.18 2.67
N ARG A 107 -6.36 -2.99 2.07
CA ARG A 107 -6.74 -3.78 0.91
C ARG A 107 -7.54 -5.00 1.36
N THR A 108 -8.76 -5.07 0.88
CA THR A 108 -9.67 -6.21 1.09
C THR A 108 -10.28 -6.63 -0.25
N ALA A 109 -10.74 -7.87 -0.30
CA ALA A 109 -11.46 -8.39 -1.45
C ALA A 109 -12.63 -9.27 -0.97
N ILE A 110 -13.65 -9.38 -1.82
CA ILE A 110 -14.80 -10.25 -1.62
C ILE A 110 -14.80 -11.35 -2.68
N VAL A 111 -15.07 -12.57 -2.26
CA VAL A 111 -15.23 -13.71 -3.18
C VAL A 111 -16.44 -13.46 -4.08
N ARG A 112 -16.23 -13.53 -5.39
CA ARG A 112 -17.28 -13.29 -6.39
C ARG A 112 -18.42 -14.31 -6.29
N PRO A 113 -19.63 -13.93 -6.72
CA PRO A 113 -20.76 -14.86 -6.84
C PRO A 113 -20.41 -16.09 -7.69
N GLY A 114 -21.11 -17.20 -7.46
CA GLY A 114 -20.95 -18.48 -8.13
C GLY A 114 -20.60 -19.59 -7.14
N GLU A 115 -19.81 -20.58 -7.58
CA GLU A 115 -19.37 -21.69 -6.75
C GLU A 115 -18.35 -21.27 -5.68
N PRO A 116 -18.23 -22.02 -4.56
CA PRO A 116 -17.20 -21.81 -3.57
C PRO A 116 -15.79 -21.93 -4.17
N ARG A 117 -14.90 -21.01 -3.78
CA ARG A 117 -13.54 -20.93 -4.34
C ARG A 117 -12.53 -21.65 -3.46
N GLN A 118 -11.59 -22.33 -4.12
CA GLN A 118 -10.52 -23.06 -3.44
C GLN A 118 -9.46 -22.09 -2.91
N ILE A 119 -9.20 -22.15 -1.62
CA ILE A 119 -8.07 -21.44 -1.00
C ILE A 119 -6.93 -22.44 -0.85
N ARG A 120 -5.80 -22.16 -1.49
CA ARG A 120 -4.66 -23.06 -1.62
C ARG A 120 -3.51 -22.69 -0.70
N LEU A 121 -2.62 -23.65 -0.47
CA LEU A 121 -1.43 -23.45 0.37
C LEU A 121 -0.37 -22.58 -0.31
N LYS A 122 -0.29 -22.63 -1.65
CA LYS A 122 0.66 -21.88 -2.49
C LYS A 122 -0.07 -21.32 -3.71
N PRO A 123 0.48 -20.30 -4.38
CA PRO A 123 -0.07 -19.72 -5.61
C PRO A 123 0.20 -20.65 -6.82
N ASP A 124 -0.42 -21.81 -6.83
CA ASP A 124 -0.22 -22.87 -7.82
C ASP A 124 -1.48 -23.73 -7.88
N ASP A 125 -1.94 -24.07 -9.10
CA ASP A 125 -3.15 -24.87 -9.32
C ASP A 125 -3.00 -26.34 -8.85
N GLY A 126 -1.79 -26.86 -8.82
CA GLY A 126 -1.48 -28.18 -8.26
C GLY A 126 -1.31 -28.18 -6.73
N ALA A 127 -1.27 -26.99 -6.09
CA ALA A 127 -1.05 -26.92 -4.65
C ALA A 127 -2.27 -27.44 -3.86
N LYS A 128 -1.99 -28.01 -2.68
CA LYS A 128 -3.01 -28.53 -1.77
C LYS A 128 -4.04 -27.45 -1.42
N VAL A 129 -5.34 -27.79 -1.58
CA VAL A 129 -6.46 -26.98 -1.10
C VAL A 129 -6.50 -27.03 0.43
N ARG A 130 -6.53 -25.86 1.06
CA ARG A 130 -6.63 -25.71 2.53
C ARG A 130 -8.09 -25.74 2.98
N TYR A 131 -8.93 -24.97 2.30
CA TYR A 131 -10.37 -24.86 2.55
C TYR A 131 -11.07 -24.23 1.35
N LEU A 132 -12.40 -24.19 1.39
CA LEU A 132 -13.24 -23.49 0.44
C LEU A 132 -13.71 -22.18 1.06
N ALA A 133 -13.79 -21.13 0.24
CA ALA A 133 -14.38 -19.84 0.59
C ALA A 133 -15.69 -19.65 -0.18
N GLU A 134 -16.77 -19.45 0.56
CA GLU A 134 -18.08 -19.21 -0.02
C GLU A 134 -18.14 -17.84 -0.72
N PRO A 135 -19.01 -17.69 -1.73
CA PRO A 135 -19.32 -16.38 -2.31
C PRO A 135 -19.70 -15.36 -1.24
N GLY A 136 -19.27 -14.11 -1.42
CA GLY A 136 -19.54 -13.05 -0.48
C GLY A 136 -18.65 -13.02 0.76
N VAL A 137 -17.74 -13.99 0.92
CA VAL A 137 -16.74 -13.93 2.01
C VAL A 137 -15.75 -12.81 1.72
N VAL A 138 -15.51 -11.97 2.72
CA VAL A 138 -14.52 -10.88 2.66
C VAL A 138 -13.26 -11.29 3.40
N GLY A 139 -12.13 -11.06 2.76
CA GLY A 139 -10.81 -11.25 3.35
C GLY A 139 -9.90 -10.06 3.09
N ARG A 140 -8.88 -9.91 3.93
CA ARG A 140 -7.80 -8.96 3.69
C ARG A 140 -6.80 -9.56 2.70
N ILE A 141 -6.36 -8.76 1.74
CA ILE A 141 -5.27 -9.11 0.84
C ILE A 141 -4.02 -8.30 1.22
N ASP A 142 -2.88 -8.96 1.25
CA ASP A 142 -1.59 -8.37 1.60
C ASP A 142 -0.53 -8.57 0.50
N HIS A 143 -0.79 -9.48 -0.42
CA HIS A 143 0.09 -9.70 -1.57
C HIS A 143 -0.70 -10.25 -2.76
N CYS A 144 -0.50 -9.65 -3.94
CA CYS A 144 -1.01 -10.18 -5.21
C CYS A 144 0.08 -10.10 -6.27
N ALA A 145 0.30 -11.20 -6.97
CA ALA A 145 1.22 -11.29 -8.11
C ALA A 145 0.84 -12.45 -9.03
N ASN A 146 1.11 -12.32 -10.33
CA ASN A 146 0.91 -13.37 -11.32
C ASN A 146 -0.49 -14.00 -11.32
N GLY A 147 -1.53 -13.19 -11.10
CA GLY A 147 -2.92 -13.64 -11.08
C GLY A 147 -3.36 -14.32 -9.77
N TRP A 148 -2.50 -14.38 -8.75
CA TRP A 148 -2.80 -14.93 -7.44
C TRP A 148 -2.77 -13.86 -6.36
N CYS A 149 -3.67 -13.97 -5.37
CA CYS A 149 -3.67 -13.13 -4.19
C CYS A 149 -3.58 -13.98 -2.93
N ARG A 150 -2.77 -13.55 -1.98
CA ARG A 150 -2.81 -14.05 -0.62
C ARG A 150 -3.96 -13.37 0.12
N ILE A 151 -4.92 -14.17 0.58
CA ILE A 151 -6.11 -13.70 1.29
C ILE A 151 -6.13 -14.23 2.72
N ALA A 152 -6.43 -13.34 3.67
CA ALA A 152 -6.63 -13.69 5.08
C ALA A 152 -8.10 -13.50 5.46
N ILE A 153 -8.74 -14.60 5.90
CA ILE A 153 -10.15 -14.65 6.31
C ILE A 153 -10.20 -15.09 7.78
N GLY A 154 -10.44 -14.14 8.67
CA GLY A 154 -10.34 -14.38 10.11
C GLY A 154 -8.91 -14.76 10.51
N LYS A 155 -8.75 -15.97 11.09
CA LYS A 155 -7.45 -16.52 11.50
C LYS A 155 -6.80 -17.44 10.44
N ARG A 156 -7.42 -17.60 9.28
CA ARG A 156 -6.97 -18.50 8.22
C ARG A 156 -6.48 -17.67 7.04
N ASP A 157 -5.45 -18.15 6.39
CA ASP A 157 -4.90 -17.53 5.17
C ASP A 157 -4.65 -18.57 4.07
N GLY A 158 -4.39 -18.12 2.88
CA GLY A 158 -4.03 -18.92 1.72
C GLY A 158 -4.09 -18.14 0.44
N TYR A 159 -3.97 -18.82 -0.67
CA TYR A 159 -3.92 -18.22 -2.00
C TYR A 159 -5.17 -18.54 -2.80
N ILE A 160 -5.67 -17.54 -3.52
CA ILE A 160 -6.83 -17.58 -4.40
C ILE A 160 -6.50 -16.86 -5.71
N HIS A 161 -7.12 -17.24 -6.81
CA HIS A 161 -7.00 -16.49 -8.05
C HIS A 161 -7.60 -15.09 -7.93
N ALA A 162 -6.90 -14.08 -8.45
CA ALA A 162 -7.39 -12.70 -8.47
C ALA A 162 -8.71 -12.55 -9.25
N VAL A 163 -8.93 -13.38 -10.27
CA VAL A 163 -10.16 -13.42 -11.07
C VAL A 163 -11.39 -13.79 -10.25
N ASP A 164 -11.22 -14.57 -9.19
CA ASP A 164 -12.29 -15.01 -8.28
C ASP A 164 -12.66 -13.94 -7.23
N LEU A 165 -11.92 -12.84 -7.23
CA LEU A 165 -12.08 -11.75 -6.27
C LEU A 165 -12.64 -10.48 -6.93
N TRP A 166 -13.41 -9.71 -6.15
CA TRP A 166 -13.68 -8.31 -6.41
C TRP A 166 -13.00 -7.47 -5.32
N GLY A 167 -12.34 -6.39 -5.67
CA GLY A 167 -11.51 -5.58 -4.78
C GLY A 167 -10.03 -5.56 -5.18
N VAL A 168 -9.71 -6.25 -6.29
CA VAL A 168 -8.36 -6.30 -6.87
C VAL A 168 -8.47 -6.40 -8.40
N GLY A 169 -7.51 -5.83 -9.10
CA GLY A 169 -7.34 -6.03 -10.55
C GLY A 169 -6.73 -7.40 -10.85
N GLN A 170 -7.08 -8.00 -12.00
CA GLN A 170 -6.60 -9.35 -12.36
C GLN A 170 -5.06 -9.47 -12.41
N ASN A 171 -4.40 -8.40 -12.86
CA ASN A 171 -2.93 -8.34 -12.97
C ASN A 171 -2.33 -7.29 -12.01
N GLU A 172 -3.09 -6.88 -11.01
CA GLU A 172 -2.62 -5.91 -10.03
C GLU A 172 -1.56 -6.55 -9.12
N VAL A 173 -0.45 -5.84 -8.93
CA VAL A 173 0.55 -6.19 -7.92
C VAL A 173 0.19 -5.44 -6.65
N VAL A 174 0.09 -6.16 -5.56
CA VAL A 174 -0.14 -5.64 -4.20
C VAL A 174 1.00 -6.14 -3.32
N ASP A 175 1.70 -5.23 -2.65
CA ASP A 175 2.81 -5.48 -1.72
C ASP A 175 2.46 -5.01 -0.31
#